data_370bdfc7641bb1e2070ec1143e3b7ba9
#
_entry.id   370bdfc7641bb1e2070ec1143e3b7ba9
#
_cell.length_a   1.000
_cell.length_b   1.000
_cell.length_c   1.000
_cell.angle_alpha   90.00
_cell.angle_beta   90.00
_cell.angle_gamma   90.00
#
_symmetry.space_group_name_H-M   'P 1'
#
loop_
_entity.id
_entity.type
_entity.pdbx_description
1 polymer ?
#
loop_
_entity_poly.entity_id
_entity_poly.type
_entity_poly.pdbx_seq_one_letter_code
_entity_poly.pdbx_strand_id
1 'polypeptide(L)'
;YDDGHIVGMKKNRRKQADILEAMDNLWFIGDVRPEISVETVVVNEIEVDVLTVYDTQKTPIYLKRNYGEMLAGCIYMRNGDKNTPNRGMASIDDVEKLWKKRFGLLQTPLEYIIGRLQYQTEWKQQDHTYYNMYRPEYQLKILKGDEDYLIPEFYAYTMSNKSTSYEMLQIIAGDTILEEYQIVVLDSGRYKTPVPEWGFAGYDRYRIDHKFTYKYFVKGSKEYRLQQFFLGGENEEAIYANRRLMEVVLLYETEDEKSAFETYIEDNQEEIMERISKKDRYSYIQATNELDTKECIKRLNTGLVLNEMLREWRK
;
A
#
# COMPACT_ATOMS: atom_id res chain seq x y z
N TYR A 1 28.18 -12.84 16.19
CA TYR A 1 28.42 -12.71 17.63
C TYR A 1 27.64 -11.49 18.14
N ASP A 2 27.36 -11.47 19.44
CA ASP A 2 26.57 -10.38 20.08
C ASP A 2 27.29 -9.02 20.08
N ASP A 3 28.56 -9.00 19.70
CA ASP A 3 29.40 -7.79 19.52
C ASP A 3 29.30 -7.19 18.11
N GLY A 4 28.47 -7.74 17.24
CA GLY A 4 28.30 -7.28 15.86
C GLY A 4 29.42 -7.72 14.90
N HIS A 5 30.38 -8.56 15.36
CA HIS A 5 31.45 -9.04 14.50
C HIS A 5 30.95 -10.07 13.48
N ILE A 6 31.18 -9.80 12.19
CA ILE A 6 30.74 -10.67 11.09
C ILE A 6 31.78 -11.76 10.85
N VAL A 7 31.41 -13.02 11.08
CA VAL A 7 32.30 -14.17 10.94
C VAL A 7 32.16 -14.90 9.59
N GLY A 8 31.04 -14.65 8.92
CA GLY A 8 30.70 -15.36 7.68
C GLY A 8 30.10 -16.74 7.91
N MET A 9 29.72 -17.38 6.81
CA MET A 9 29.03 -18.67 6.82
C MET A 9 29.98 -19.85 6.66
N LYS A 10 29.69 -20.94 7.35
CA LYS A 10 30.43 -22.19 7.19
C LYS A 10 30.13 -22.83 5.84
N LYS A 11 31.09 -23.53 5.23
CA LYS A 11 30.90 -24.24 3.95
C LYS A 11 29.74 -25.25 3.96
N ASN A 12 29.47 -25.90 5.11
CA ASN A 12 28.39 -26.88 5.28
C ASN A 12 27.16 -26.29 5.95
N ARG A 13 26.79 -25.06 5.60
CA ARG A 13 25.56 -24.42 6.10
C ARG A 13 24.32 -25.10 5.51
N ARG A 14 23.22 -25.04 6.24
CA ARG A 14 21.90 -25.43 5.69
C ARG A 14 21.53 -24.46 4.59
N LYS A 15 21.02 -24.99 3.48
CA LYS A 15 20.46 -24.18 2.41
C LYS A 15 19.08 -23.69 2.79
N GLN A 16 18.59 -22.66 2.10
CA GLN A 16 17.23 -22.15 2.28
C GLN A 16 16.18 -23.27 2.22
N ALA A 17 16.29 -24.16 1.24
CA ALA A 17 15.39 -25.30 1.10
C ALA A 17 15.37 -26.20 2.34
N ASP A 18 16.54 -26.48 2.93
CA ASP A 18 16.65 -27.34 4.13
C ASP A 18 15.97 -26.70 5.35
N ILE A 19 16.01 -25.37 5.46
CA ILE A 19 15.37 -24.61 6.54
C ILE A 19 13.86 -24.64 6.37
N LEU A 20 13.37 -24.38 5.15
CA LEU A 20 11.95 -24.41 4.83
C LEU A 20 11.37 -25.82 5.02
N GLU A 21 12.05 -26.86 4.55
CA GLU A 21 11.64 -28.24 4.74
C GLU A 21 11.60 -28.64 6.23
N ALA A 22 12.60 -28.18 7.02
CA ALA A 22 12.59 -28.39 8.46
C ALA A 22 11.38 -27.74 9.14
N MET A 23 10.99 -26.54 8.69
CA MET A 23 9.80 -25.83 9.19
C MET A 23 8.50 -26.53 8.77
N ASP A 24 8.45 -27.08 7.56
CA ASP A 24 7.29 -27.82 7.04
C ASP A 24 7.03 -29.12 7.79
N ASN A 25 8.08 -29.72 8.31
CA ASN A 25 7.98 -30.95 9.12
C ASN A 25 7.58 -30.68 10.59
N LEU A 26 7.49 -29.43 11.02
CA LEU A 26 7.02 -29.10 12.37
C LEU A 26 5.49 -29.13 12.46
N TRP A 27 4.99 -29.64 13.58
CA TRP A 27 3.56 -29.75 13.85
C TRP A 27 3.10 -28.55 14.63
N PHE A 28 2.57 -27.56 13.91
CA PHE A 28 1.94 -26.38 14.52
C PHE A 28 0.46 -26.61 14.83
N ILE A 29 -0.09 -25.89 15.80
CA ILE A 29 -1.52 -25.93 16.11
C ILE A 29 -2.29 -25.07 15.12
N GLY A 30 -3.43 -25.58 14.63
CA GLY A 30 -4.33 -24.86 13.74
C GLY A 30 -3.79 -24.65 12.34
N ASP A 31 -2.80 -25.44 11.92
CA ASP A 31 -2.13 -25.37 10.60
C ASP A 31 -1.57 -23.96 10.26
N VAL A 32 -1.34 -23.15 11.29
CA VAL A 32 -0.75 -21.82 11.16
C VAL A 32 0.76 -21.94 11.33
N ARG A 33 1.50 -21.50 10.33
CA ARG A 33 2.97 -21.52 10.32
C ARG A 33 3.53 -20.11 10.27
N PRO A 34 4.76 -19.90 10.82
CA PRO A 34 5.48 -18.65 10.56
C PRO A 34 5.79 -18.55 9.07
N GLU A 35 5.55 -17.39 8.51
CA GLU A 35 6.04 -17.07 7.17
C GLU A 35 7.48 -16.58 7.29
N ILE A 36 8.39 -17.22 6.59
CA ILE A 36 9.82 -16.92 6.66
C ILE A 36 10.45 -16.82 5.27
N SER A 37 11.48 -15.99 5.14
CA SER A 37 12.41 -16.04 4.01
C SER A 37 13.85 -16.17 4.51
N VAL A 38 14.69 -16.76 3.67
CA VAL A 38 16.12 -16.87 3.94
C VAL A 38 16.86 -16.36 2.72
N GLU A 39 17.66 -15.34 2.91
CA GLU A 39 18.44 -14.69 1.85
C GLU A 39 19.92 -14.69 2.22
N THR A 40 20.79 -14.88 1.23
CA THR A 40 22.22 -14.70 1.42
C THR A 40 22.59 -13.29 0.96
N VAL A 41 23.11 -12.49 1.87
CA VAL A 41 23.61 -11.14 1.59
C VAL A 41 25.13 -11.08 1.79
N VAL A 42 25.78 -10.20 1.03
CA VAL A 42 27.22 -9.98 1.18
C VAL A 42 27.44 -8.67 1.93
N VAL A 43 28.08 -8.76 3.09
CA VAL A 43 28.42 -7.61 3.92
C VAL A 43 29.94 -7.59 4.11
N ASN A 44 30.62 -6.54 3.66
CA ASN A 44 32.09 -6.42 3.70
C ASN A 44 32.79 -7.65 3.09
N GLU A 45 32.36 -8.09 1.90
CA GLU A 45 32.89 -9.26 1.18
C GLU A 45 32.66 -10.62 1.88
N ILE A 46 31.87 -10.65 2.95
CA ILE A 46 31.55 -11.86 3.72
C ILE A 46 30.09 -12.23 3.50
N GLU A 47 29.81 -13.47 3.11
CA GLU A 47 28.43 -13.98 2.98
C GLU A 47 27.80 -14.23 4.36
N VAL A 48 26.56 -13.74 4.52
CA VAL A 48 25.73 -13.94 5.71
C VAL A 48 24.33 -14.35 5.27
N ASP A 49 23.75 -15.36 5.92
CA ASP A 49 22.34 -15.70 5.70
C ASP A 49 21.47 -14.90 6.67
N VAL A 50 20.47 -14.22 6.11
CA VAL A 50 19.46 -13.48 6.84
C VAL A 50 18.17 -14.27 6.83
N LEU A 51 17.72 -14.68 8.02
CA LEU A 51 16.40 -15.27 8.22
C LEU A 51 15.42 -14.16 8.61
N THR A 52 14.50 -13.85 7.74
CA THR A 52 13.40 -12.92 8.02
C THR A 52 12.17 -13.71 8.45
N VAL A 53 11.57 -13.30 9.56
CA VAL A 53 10.27 -13.82 10.01
C VAL A 53 9.26 -12.71 9.84
N TYR A 54 8.30 -12.92 8.96
CA TYR A 54 7.28 -11.91 8.65
C TYR A 54 6.27 -11.78 9.78
N ASP A 55 5.84 -10.55 10.00
CA ASP A 55 4.79 -10.29 10.98
C ASP A 55 3.44 -10.84 10.50
N THR A 56 2.66 -11.41 11.41
CA THR A 56 1.36 -11.97 11.10
C THR A 56 0.35 -11.70 12.22
N GLN A 57 -0.89 -11.49 11.83
CA GLN A 57 -1.98 -11.45 12.80
C GLN A 57 -2.41 -12.83 13.31
N LYS A 58 -1.94 -13.92 12.69
CA LYS A 58 -2.27 -15.30 13.09
C LYS A 58 -1.47 -15.78 14.31
N THR A 59 -0.95 -14.87 15.13
CA THR A 59 -0.30 -15.17 16.41
C THR A 59 -1.32 -15.47 17.51
N PRO A 60 -0.98 -16.21 18.58
CA PRO A 60 0.29 -16.92 18.77
C PRO A 60 0.41 -18.17 17.90
N ILE A 61 1.63 -18.47 17.48
CA ILE A 61 1.98 -19.72 16.77
C ILE A 61 2.74 -20.61 17.75
N TYR A 62 2.30 -21.85 17.92
CA TYR A 62 2.92 -22.78 18.86
C TYR A 62 2.81 -24.23 18.39
N LEU A 63 3.68 -25.08 18.93
CA LEU A 63 3.80 -26.45 18.52
C LEU A 63 2.71 -27.36 19.10
N LYS A 64 2.24 -28.31 18.30
CA LYS A 64 1.32 -29.39 18.71
C LYS A 64 2.06 -30.56 19.38
N ARG A 65 3.36 -30.71 19.10
CA ARG A 65 4.25 -31.76 19.66
C ARG A 65 5.56 -31.14 20.10
N ASN A 66 6.20 -31.72 21.08
CA ASN A 66 7.53 -31.30 21.50
C ASN A 66 8.54 -31.38 20.35
N TYR A 67 9.44 -30.41 20.27
CA TYR A 67 10.56 -30.37 19.34
C TYR A 67 11.82 -29.99 20.08
N GLY A 68 12.75 -30.95 20.23
CA GLY A 68 13.92 -30.78 21.08
C GLY A 68 13.48 -30.43 22.51
N GLU A 69 13.99 -29.32 23.02
CA GLU A 69 13.63 -28.83 24.36
C GLU A 69 12.36 -27.94 24.37
N MET A 70 11.84 -27.57 23.20
CA MET A 70 10.61 -26.78 23.10
C MET A 70 9.40 -27.67 23.39
N LEU A 71 8.54 -27.20 24.27
CA LEU A 71 7.38 -27.94 24.75
C LEU A 71 6.14 -27.65 23.89
N ALA A 72 5.34 -28.67 23.64
CA ALA A 72 4.07 -28.56 22.98
C ALA A 72 3.11 -27.65 23.79
N GLY A 73 2.33 -26.83 23.09
CA GLY A 73 1.36 -25.92 23.73
C GLY A 73 1.98 -24.69 24.36
N CYS A 74 3.31 -24.62 24.49
CA CYS A 74 3.97 -23.43 25.01
C CYS A 74 4.14 -22.35 23.96
N ILE A 75 3.88 -21.11 24.35
CA ILE A 75 4.09 -19.92 23.50
C ILE A 75 5.47 -19.36 23.82
N TYR A 76 6.29 -19.23 22.78
CA TYR A 76 7.62 -18.65 22.85
C TYR A 76 7.61 -17.27 22.19
N MET A 77 8.26 -16.32 22.84
CA MET A 77 8.32 -14.94 22.36
C MET A 77 9.71 -14.37 22.54
N ARG A 78 10.09 -13.49 21.63
CA ARG A 78 11.26 -12.63 21.78
C ARG A 78 10.79 -11.23 22.14
N ASN A 79 11.31 -10.68 23.23
CA ASN A 79 11.04 -9.32 23.66
C ASN A 79 12.38 -8.56 23.78
N GLY A 80 12.68 -7.74 22.77
CA GLY A 80 14.00 -7.16 22.61
C GLY A 80 15.06 -8.24 22.43
N ASP A 81 16.08 -8.24 23.30
CA ASP A 81 17.17 -9.23 23.26
C ASP A 81 16.90 -10.49 24.11
N LYS A 82 15.74 -10.57 24.77
CA LYS A 82 15.37 -11.71 25.60
C LYS A 82 14.46 -12.67 24.83
N ASN A 83 14.87 -13.94 24.79
CA ASN A 83 14.04 -15.04 24.33
C ASN A 83 13.36 -15.74 25.52
N THR A 84 12.15 -16.23 25.33
CA THR A 84 11.56 -17.19 26.27
C THR A 84 12.47 -18.41 26.37
N PRO A 85 12.84 -18.90 27.59
CA PRO A 85 13.65 -20.11 27.74
C PRO A 85 13.00 -21.33 27.10
N ASN A 86 13.78 -22.27 26.58
CA ASN A 86 13.27 -23.46 25.87
C ASN A 86 12.28 -24.30 26.67
N ARG A 87 12.41 -24.35 27.99
CA ARG A 87 11.48 -25.05 28.90
C ARG A 87 10.56 -24.08 29.66
N GLY A 88 10.47 -22.83 29.20
CA GLY A 88 9.57 -21.82 29.74
C GLY A 88 8.37 -21.57 28.84
N MET A 89 7.59 -20.59 29.23
CA MET A 89 6.48 -20.04 28.47
C MET A 89 6.55 -18.52 28.54
N ALA A 90 6.09 -17.83 27.51
CA ALA A 90 5.94 -16.38 27.51
C ALA A 90 5.08 -15.93 28.73
N SER A 91 5.30 -14.72 29.21
CA SER A 91 4.49 -14.17 30.31
C SER A 91 3.02 -14.10 29.94
N ILE A 92 2.14 -14.08 30.94
CA ILE A 92 0.70 -14.01 30.69
C ILE A 92 0.34 -12.74 29.92
N ASP A 93 1.01 -11.63 30.22
CA ASP A 93 0.80 -10.35 29.55
C ASP A 93 1.20 -10.40 28.06
N ASP A 94 2.32 -11.07 27.76
CA ASP A 94 2.76 -11.27 26.39
C ASP A 94 1.81 -12.19 25.61
N VAL A 95 1.33 -13.25 26.23
CA VAL A 95 0.34 -14.17 25.66
C VAL A 95 -0.98 -13.44 25.41
N GLU A 96 -1.46 -12.64 26.36
CA GLU A 96 -2.65 -11.83 26.20
C GLU A 96 -2.52 -10.83 25.04
N LYS A 97 -1.36 -10.17 24.93
CA LYS A 97 -1.06 -9.25 23.82
C LYS A 97 -1.11 -9.94 22.46
N LEU A 98 -0.58 -11.16 22.35
CA LEU A 98 -0.62 -11.94 21.11
C LEU A 98 -2.05 -12.34 20.73
N TRP A 99 -2.89 -12.70 21.71
CA TRP A 99 -4.30 -12.98 21.46
C TRP A 99 -5.09 -11.72 21.09
N LYS A 100 -4.84 -10.59 21.78
CA LYS A 100 -5.44 -9.30 21.41
C LYS A 100 -5.07 -8.93 19.96
N LYS A 101 -3.81 -9.15 19.57
CA LYS A 101 -3.37 -8.95 18.18
C LYS A 101 -4.18 -9.84 17.22
N ARG A 102 -4.30 -11.13 17.52
CA ARG A 102 -5.06 -12.09 16.68
C ARG A 102 -6.51 -11.70 16.47
N PHE A 103 -7.16 -11.21 17.52
CA PHE A 103 -8.55 -10.79 17.46
C PHE A 103 -8.75 -9.34 16.99
N GLY A 104 -7.68 -8.65 16.60
CA GLY A 104 -7.75 -7.25 16.16
C GLY A 104 -8.05 -6.26 17.30
N LEU A 105 -7.89 -6.67 18.57
CA LEU A 105 -8.17 -5.84 19.74
C LEU A 105 -7.06 -4.82 20.05
N LEU A 106 -5.92 -4.88 19.35
CA LEU A 106 -4.83 -3.92 19.43
C LEU A 106 -4.92 -2.83 18.37
N GLN A 107 -5.83 -2.98 17.41
CA GLN A 107 -6.03 -2.00 16.36
C GLN A 107 -6.77 -0.77 16.90
N THR A 108 -6.31 0.39 16.51
CA THR A 108 -7.11 1.61 16.68
C THR A 108 -8.40 1.51 15.87
N PRO A 109 -9.46 2.26 16.19
CA PRO A 109 -10.67 2.30 15.38
C PRO A 109 -10.40 2.57 13.90
N LEU A 110 -9.46 3.48 13.61
CA LEU A 110 -9.08 3.82 12.24
C LEU A 110 -8.41 2.64 11.51
N GLU A 111 -7.42 1.98 12.13
CA GLU A 111 -6.76 0.81 11.54
C GLU A 111 -7.75 -0.33 11.29
N TYR A 112 -8.71 -0.52 12.20
CA TYR A 112 -9.77 -1.51 12.02
C TYR A 112 -10.63 -1.16 10.81
N ILE A 113 -11.16 0.06 10.73
CA ILE A 113 -12.00 0.52 9.62
C ILE A 113 -11.26 0.33 8.29
N ILE A 114 -10.04 0.87 8.18
CA ILE A 114 -9.23 0.78 6.96
C ILE A 114 -8.93 -0.69 6.59
N GLY A 115 -8.65 -1.54 7.57
CA GLY A 115 -8.44 -2.98 7.35
C GLY A 115 -9.68 -3.71 6.86
N ARG A 116 -10.88 -3.27 7.25
CA ARG A 116 -12.17 -3.88 6.86
C ARG A 116 -12.69 -3.40 5.50
N LEU A 117 -12.14 -2.34 4.91
CA LEU A 117 -12.56 -1.86 3.60
C LEU A 117 -12.42 -2.91 2.48
N GLN A 118 -11.47 -3.84 2.60
CA GLN A 118 -11.31 -4.94 1.65
C GLN A 118 -12.50 -5.92 1.61
N TYR A 119 -13.34 -5.94 2.65
CA TYR A 119 -14.52 -6.79 2.77
C TYR A 119 -15.79 -5.98 2.52
N GLN A 120 -16.05 -5.61 1.29
CA GLN A 120 -17.14 -4.72 0.91
C GLN A 120 -18.53 -5.24 1.33
N THR A 121 -18.72 -6.55 1.34
CA THR A 121 -19.96 -7.19 1.78
C THR A 121 -20.32 -6.92 3.26
N GLU A 122 -19.35 -6.42 4.05
CA GLU A 122 -19.60 -6.02 5.44
C GLU A 122 -20.11 -4.59 5.56
N TRP A 123 -20.18 -3.87 4.47
CA TRP A 123 -20.59 -2.46 4.47
C TRP A 123 -21.92 -2.30 3.76
N LYS A 124 -22.84 -1.59 4.40
CA LYS A 124 -24.12 -1.20 3.82
C LYS A 124 -24.16 0.29 3.61
N GLN A 125 -24.53 0.68 2.40
CA GLN A 125 -24.77 2.08 2.08
C GLN A 125 -26.23 2.46 2.40
N GLN A 126 -26.37 3.57 3.11
CA GLN A 126 -27.61 4.27 3.30
C GLN A 126 -27.37 5.74 3.04
N ASP A 127 -28.07 6.30 2.04
CA ASP A 127 -27.84 7.66 1.54
C ASP A 127 -26.36 7.90 1.17
N HIS A 128 -25.69 8.80 1.89
CA HIS A 128 -24.28 9.16 1.70
C HIS A 128 -23.34 8.55 2.75
N THR A 129 -23.80 7.54 3.47
CA THR A 129 -23.03 6.91 4.56
C THR A 129 -22.95 5.40 4.35
N TYR A 130 -21.75 4.85 4.50
CA TYR A 130 -21.51 3.42 4.59
C TYR A 130 -21.35 3.03 6.05
N TYR A 131 -22.12 2.05 6.50
CA TYR A 131 -22.07 1.50 7.85
C TYR A 131 -21.48 0.10 7.82
N ASN A 132 -20.55 -0.20 8.74
CA ASN A 132 -20.11 -1.57 8.91
C ASN A 132 -21.22 -2.39 9.61
N MET A 133 -21.62 -3.51 9.03
CA MET A 133 -22.75 -4.32 9.53
C MET A 133 -22.52 -4.94 10.91
N TYR A 134 -21.27 -5.19 11.26
CA TYR A 134 -20.90 -5.80 12.54
C TYR A 134 -20.58 -4.77 13.62
N ARG A 135 -20.24 -3.55 13.19
CA ARG A 135 -19.90 -2.40 14.03
C ARG A 135 -20.51 -1.12 13.43
N PRO A 136 -21.82 -0.91 13.62
CA PRO A 136 -22.53 0.23 13.01
C PRO A 136 -22.01 1.60 13.45
N GLU A 137 -21.29 1.65 14.58
CA GLU A 137 -20.58 2.85 15.04
C GLU A 137 -19.42 3.26 14.11
N TYR A 138 -18.95 2.35 13.23
CA TYR A 138 -17.90 2.63 12.25
C TYR A 138 -18.52 2.98 10.91
N GLN A 139 -18.24 4.18 10.45
CA GLN A 139 -18.92 4.77 9.32
C GLN A 139 -17.94 5.46 8.37
N LEU A 140 -18.29 5.46 7.08
CA LEU A 140 -17.70 6.31 6.06
C LEU A 140 -18.81 7.24 5.58
N LYS A 141 -18.73 8.52 5.91
CA LYS A 141 -19.74 9.52 5.55
C LYS A 141 -19.21 10.45 4.47
N ILE A 142 -19.96 10.55 3.38
CA ILE A 142 -19.64 11.45 2.28
C ILE A 142 -20.45 12.73 2.44
N LEU A 143 -19.75 13.85 2.55
CA LEU A 143 -20.33 15.20 2.54
C LEU A 143 -20.19 15.75 1.13
N LYS A 144 -21.30 16.19 0.55
CA LYS A 144 -21.26 16.89 -0.74
C LYS A 144 -20.49 18.18 -0.58
N GLY A 145 -19.56 18.45 -1.49
CA GLY A 145 -18.90 19.74 -1.60
C GLY A 145 -19.81 20.78 -2.22
N ASP A 146 -19.47 22.04 -2.05
CA ASP A 146 -20.09 23.12 -2.80
C ASP A 146 -19.72 22.98 -4.29
N GLU A 147 -20.72 23.04 -5.17
CA GLU A 147 -20.55 22.80 -6.62
C GLU A 147 -19.82 23.96 -7.35
N ASP A 148 -19.29 24.94 -6.64
CA ASP A 148 -18.72 26.13 -7.23
C ASP A 148 -17.36 25.89 -7.91
N TYR A 149 -17.42 25.90 -9.26
CA TYR A 149 -16.37 26.24 -10.23
C TYR A 149 -14.96 25.68 -9.99
N LEU A 150 -14.83 24.39 -9.73
CA LEU A 150 -13.50 23.77 -9.67
C LEU A 150 -13.01 23.41 -11.08
N ILE A 151 -11.83 23.91 -11.41
CA ILE A 151 -11.11 23.49 -12.62
C ILE A 151 -10.82 21.99 -12.47
N PRO A 152 -11.23 21.15 -13.44
CA PRO A 152 -11.00 19.73 -13.33
C PRO A 152 -9.50 19.43 -13.24
N GLU A 153 -9.13 18.51 -12.36
CA GLU A 153 -7.77 17.97 -12.31
C GLU A 153 -7.40 17.37 -13.67
N PHE A 154 -6.14 17.44 -14.05
CA PHE A 154 -5.69 17.02 -15.39
C PHE A 154 -6.11 15.59 -15.76
N TYR A 155 -6.15 14.67 -14.80
CA TYR A 155 -6.57 13.29 -15.05
C TYR A 155 -8.07 13.14 -15.38
N ALA A 156 -8.89 14.13 -15.07
CA ALA A 156 -10.31 14.09 -15.47
C ALA A 156 -10.49 14.11 -16.99
N TYR A 157 -9.51 14.62 -17.72
CA TYR A 157 -9.51 14.61 -19.18
C TYR A 157 -9.30 13.22 -19.79
N THR A 158 -8.94 12.22 -19.00
CA THR A 158 -8.93 10.81 -19.45
C THR A 158 -10.35 10.20 -19.47
N MET A 159 -11.31 10.83 -18.81
CA MET A 159 -12.68 10.34 -18.68
C MET A 159 -13.50 10.57 -19.95
N SER A 160 -14.58 9.84 -20.13
CA SER A 160 -15.54 10.07 -21.21
C SER A 160 -16.22 11.42 -21.07
N ASN A 161 -16.47 11.82 -19.82
CA ASN A 161 -16.94 13.15 -19.47
C ASN A 161 -15.98 13.79 -18.47
N LYS A 162 -15.40 14.93 -18.81
CA LYS A 162 -14.45 15.67 -17.95
C LYS A 162 -15.09 16.37 -16.73
N SER A 163 -16.41 16.15 -16.50
CA SER A 163 -17.12 16.67 -15.33
C SER A 163 -16.44 16.18 -14.05
N THR A 164 -16.08 17.14 -13.20
CA THR A 164 -15.37 16.90 -11.93
C THR A 164 -16.05 17.67 -10.84
N SER A 165 -16.29 17.04 -9.72
CA SER A 165 -16.67 17.68 -8.47
C SER A 165 -15.88 17.07 -7.32
N TYR A 166 -15.92 17.74 -6.17
CA TYR A 166 -15.21 17.27 -4.97
C TYR A 166 -16.20 17.08 -3.84
N GLU A 167 -15.98 16.04 -3.10
CA GLU A 167 -16.73 15.70 -1.89
C GLU A 167 -15.72 15.47 -0.75
N MET A 168 -16.17 15.53 0.50
CA MET A 168 -15.36 15.20 1.68
C MET A 168 -15.81 13.87 2.25
N LEU A 169 -14.89 12.93 2.40
CA LEU A 169 -15.11 11.69 3.11
C LEU A 169 -14.67 11.84 4.55
N GLN A 170 -15.55 11.53 5.49
CA GLN A 170 -15.25 11.41 6.91
C GLN A 170 -15.22 9.93 7.31
N ILE A 171 -14.15 9.51 7.98
CA ILE A 171 -14.06 8.22 8.65
C ILE A 171 -14.44 8.44 10.11
N ILE A 172 -15.49 7.77 10.58
CA ILE A 172 -16.14 8.06 11.86
C ILE A 172 -16.18 6.79 12.74
N ALA A 173 -15.92 6.97 14.02
CA ALA A 173 -16.15 5.97 15.06
C ALA A 173 -17.04 6.58 16.16
N GLY A 174 -18.29 6.12 16.24
CA GLY A 174 -19.29 6.74 17.10
C GLY A 174 -19.55 8.20 16.72
N ASP A 175 -19.27 9.11 17.64
CA ASP A 175 -19.42 10.56 17.43
C ASP A 175 -18.09 11.24 17.03
N THR A 176 -17.01 10.47 16.86
CA THR A 176 -15.67 11.02 16.61
C THR A 176 -15.27 10.88 15.14
N ILE A 177 -14.95 11.99 14.50
CA ILE A 177 -14.29 11.98 13.19
C ILE A 177 -12.82 11.61 13.41
N LEU A 178 -12.38 10.51 12.82
CA LEU A 178 -11.02 10.00 12.93
C LEU A 178 -10.09 10.62 11.90
N GLU A 179 -10.54 10.67 10.66
CA GLU A 179 -9.82 11.27 9.52
C GLU A 179 -10.80 11.78 8.46
N GLU A 180 -10.32 12.69 7.63
CA GLU A 180 -11.05 13.25 6.50
C GLU A 180 -10.20 13.14 5.22
N TYR A 181 -10.86 12.82 4.11
CA TYR A 181 -10.23 12.71 2.78
C TYR A 181 -11.02 13.49 1.75
N GLN A 182 -10.33 14.27 0.94
CA GLN A 182 -10.94 14.83 -0.25
C GLN A 182 -11.14 13.72 -1.29
N ILE A 183 -12.36 13.60 -1.78
CA ILE A 183 -12.75 12.68 -2.84
C ILE A 183 -13.04 13.47 -4.10
N VAL A 184 -12.46 13.04 -5.20
CA VAL A 184 -12.83 13.51 -6.53
C VAL A 184 -13.89 12.59 -7.12
N VAL A 185 -14.94 13.23 -7.64
CA VAL A 185 -16.03 12.57 -8.36
C VAL A 185 -15.85 12.82 -9.85
N LEU A 186 -15.68 11.77 -10.61
CA LEU A 186 -15.29 11.78 -12.01
C LEU A 186 -16.38 11.18 -12.90
N ASP A 187 -16.28 11.47 -14.19
CA ASP A 187 -17.10 10.89 -15.26
C ASP A 187 -18.61 11.04 -14.98
N SER A 188 -19.07 12.23 -14.59
CA SER A 188 -20.46 12.52 -14.22
C SER A 188 -20.99 11.70 -13.04
N GLY A 189 -20.17 11.45 -12.04
CA GLY A 189 -20.58 10.74 -10.83
C GLY A 189 -20.43 9.22 -10.88
N ARG A 190 -19.97 8.66 -12.01
CA ARG A 190 -19.82 7.21 -12.18
C ARG A 190 -18.66 6.64 -11.38
N TYR A 191 -17.65 7.45 -11.09
CA TYR A 191 -16.45 7.03 -10.39
C TYR A 191 -16.05 8.01 -9.30
N LYS A 192 -15.83 7.48 -8.10
CA LYS A 192 -15.32 8.22 -6.94
C LYS A 192 -14.00 7.63 -6.51
N THR A 193 -13.06 8.49 -6.14
CA THR A 193 -11.76 8.08 -5.62
C THR A 193 -11.19 9.16 -4.70
N PRO A 194 -10.43 8.83 -3.66
CA PRO A 194 -9.58 9.80 -3.00
C PRO A 194 -8.70 10.51 -4.04
N VAL A 195 -8.42 11.78 -3.82
CA VAL A 195 -7.52 12.53 -4.70
C VAL A 195 -6.14 11.88 -4.63
N PRO A 196 -5.57 11.41 -5.76
CA PRO A 196 -4.23 10.83 -5.77
C PRO A 196 -3.19 11.82 -5.26
N GLU A 197 -2.10 11.33 -4.68
CA GLU A 197 -1.01 12.16 -4.18
C GLU A 197 -0.19 12.77 -5.32
N TRP A 198 0.42 13.93 -5.04
CA TRP A 198 1.36 14.57 -5.97
C TRP A 198 2.75 13.96 -5.84
N GLY A 199 3.33 13.59 -6.97
CA GLY A 199 4.73 13.24 -7.12
C GLY A 199 5.48 14.32 -7.91
N PHE A 200 6.72 14.58 -7.50
CA PHE A 200 7.61 15.56 -8.11
C PHE A 200 8.98 14.93 -8.30
N ALA A 201 9.51 14.98 -9.53
CA ALA A 201 10.79 14.37 -9.86
C ALA A 201 11.50 15.17 -10.97
N GLY A 202 12.76 14.83 -11.24
CA GLY A 202 13.59 15.55 -12.20
C GLY A 202 14.03 16.91 -11.65
N TYR A 203 14.51 16.91 -10.40
CA TYR A 203 14.93 18.12 -9.73
C TYR A 203 16.18 18.73 -10.36
N ASP A 204 16.28 20.06 -10.29
CA ASP A 204 17.50 20.78 -10.59
C ASP A 204 18.58 20.51 -9.52
N ARG A 205 19.82 20.98 -9.78
CA ARG A 205 20.95 20.80 -8.86
C ARG A 205 20.68 21.29 -7.43
N TYR A 206 19.80 22.29 -7.29
CA TYR A 206 19.49 22.91 -5.99
C TYR A 206 18.17 22.40 -5.39
N ARG A 207 17.48 21.47 -6.08
CA ARG A 207 16.17 20.92 -5.69
C ARG A 207 15.08 21.99 -5.50
N ILE A 208 15.17 23.09 -6.22
CA ILE A 208 14.20 24.17 -6.18
C ILE A 208 13.09 23.91 -7.21
N ASP A 209 13.47 23.54 -8.43
CA ASP A 209 12.56 23.24 -9.53
C ASP A 209 12.56 21.76 -9.87
N HIS A 210 11.44 21.29 -10.41
CA HIS A 210 11.25 19.91 -10.88
C HIS A 210 10.70 19.91 -12.30
N LYS A 211 11.12 18.93 -13.10
CA LYS A 211 10.69 18.80 -14.51
C LYS A 211 9.40 18.04 -14.67
N PHE A 212 9.16 17.07 -13.78
CA PHE A 212 8.07 16.12 -13.87
C PHE A 212 7.13 16.27 -12.66
N THR A 213 5.86 16.52 -12.96
CA THR A 213 4.78 16.53 -12.00
C THR A 213 3.81 15.42 -12.39
N TYR A 214 3.49 14.53 -11.46
CA TYR A 214 2.62 13.40 -11.70
C TYR A 214 1.75 13.10 -10.48
N LYS A 215 0.81 12.19 -10.63
CA LYS A 215 -0.04 11.70 -9.54
C LYS A 215 0.21 10.23 -9.30
N TYR A 216 0.07 9.78 -8.04
CA TYR A 216 0.29 8.38 -7.69
C TYR A 216 -0.57 7.89 -6.53
N PHE A 217 -0.64 6.57 -6.40
CA PHE A 217 -1.04 5.84 -5.21
C PHE A 217 0.06 4.85 -4.82
N VAL A 218 0.09 4.47 -3.54
CA VAL A 218 0.92 3.37 -3.04
C VAL A 218 0.00 2.25 -2.56
N LYS A 219 0.22 1.01 -2.99
CA LYS A 219 -0.56 -0.14 -2.53
C LYS A 219 -0.48 -0.27 -1.01
N GLY A 220 -1.62 -0.53 -0.39
CA GLY A 220 -1.71 -0.66 1.05
C GLY A 220 -1.85 0.67 1.80
N SER A 221 -1.65 1.82 1.16
CA SER A 221 -1.99 3.12 1.75
C SER A 221 -3.49 3.21 2.03
N LYS A 222 -3.87 4.13 2.90
CA LYS A 222 -5.28 4.37 3.24
C LYS A 222 -6.06 4.84 2.02
N GLU A 223 -5.49 5.74 1.24
CA GLU A 223 -6.05 6.30 0.00
C GLU A 223 -6.30 5.19 -1.03
N TYR A 224 -5.33 4.30 -1.24
CA TYR A 224 -5.50 3.17 -2.15
C TYR A 224 -6.59 2.20 -1.67
N ARG A 225 -6.67 1.92 -0.36
CA ARG A 225 -7.73 1.06 0.19
C ARG A 225 -9.10 1.68 0.04
N LEU A 226 -9.23 2.99 0.24
CA LEU A 226 -10.46 3.74 -0.01
C LEU A 226 -10.82 3.74 -1.50
N GLN A 227 -9.84 3.94 -2.40
CA GLN A 227 -10.04 3.82 -3.84
C GLN A 227 -10.62 2.44 -4.20
N GLN A 228 -10.00 1.36 -3.71
CA GLN A 228 -10.47 -0.01 -3.96
C GLN A 228 -11.87 -0.24 -3.39
N PHE A 229 -12.17 0.33 -2.23
CA PHE A 229 -13.50 0.26 -1.64
C PHE A 229 -14.57 0.92 -2.52
N PHE A 230 -14.30 2.13 -3.04
CA PHE A 230 -15.23 2.82 -3.94
C PHE A 230 -15.32 2.19 -5.34
N LEU A 231 -14.26 1.51 -5.77
CA LEU A 231 -14.25 0.78 -7.03
C LEU A 231 -15.05 -0.52 -6.95
N GLY A 232 -15.18 -1.05 -5.76
CA GLY A 232 -15.75 -2.35 -5.56
C GLY A 232 -17.23 -2.42 -5.83
N GLY A 233 -17.64 -3.60 -6.29
CA GLY A 233 -18.93 -3.90 -6.82
C GLY A 233 -18.84 -4.18 -8.33
N GLU A 234 -19.94 -4.61 -8.91
CA GLU A 234 -20.06 -4.98 -10.33
C GLU A 234 -20.29 -3.76 -11.26
N ASN A 235 -19.85 -2.55 -10.84
CA ASN A 235 -20.02 -1.36 -11.65
C ASN A 235 -18.96 -1.29 -12.76
N GLU A 236 -19.30 -1.82 -13.94
CA GLU A 236 -18.40 -1.83 -15.11
C GLU A 236 -17.95 -0.43 -15.53
N GLU A 237 -18.81 0.59 -15.38
CA GLU A 237 -18.46 1.98 -15.73
C GLU A 237 -17.38 2.53 -14.80
N ALA A 238 -17.47 2.27 -13.49
CA ALA A 238 -16.45 2.67 -12.52
C ALA A 238 -15.10 1.95 -12.78
N ILE A 239 -15.16 0.65 -13.10
CA ILE A 239 -13.97 -0.15 -13.46
C ILE A 239 -13.30 0.43 -14.71
N TYR A 240 -14.10 0.78 -15.73
CA TYR A 240 -13.58 1.37 -16.96
C TYR A 240 -12.99 2.77 -16.72
N ALA A 241 -13.65 3.61 -15.91
CA ALA A 241 -13.14 4.93 -15.53
C ALA A 241 -11.84 4.81 -14.73
N ASN A 242 -11.77 3.89 -13.75
CA ASN A 242 -10.55 3.61 -13.01
C ASN A 242 -9.39 3.19 -13.91
N ARG A 243 -9.64 2.35 -14.91
CA ARG A 243 -8.60 1.94 -15.86
C ARG A 243 -8.01 3.13 -16.60
N ARG A 244 -8.85 4.09 -17.01
CA ARG A 244 -8.39 5.33 -17.67
C ARG A 244 -7.62 6.24 -16.70
N LEU A 245 -8.09 6.37 -15.45
CA LEU A 245 -7.35 7.08 -14.42
C LEU A 245 -5.94 6.52 -14.25
N MET A 246 -5.86 5.20 -14.10
CA MET A 246 -4.60 4.49 -13.81
C MET A 246 -3.66 4.41 -15.03
N GLU A 247 -4.04 4.92 -16.20
CA GLU A 247 -3.11 5.14 -17.31
C GLU A 247 -2.15 6.30 -17.04
N VAL A 248 -2.59 7.30 -16.29
CA VAL A 248 -1.83 8.54 -16.02
C VAL A 248 -1.53 8.78 -14.53
N VAL A 249 -2.07 7.96 -13.66
CA VAL A 249 -1.77 7.94 -12.23
C VAL A 249 -0.95 6.69 -11.93
N LEU A 250 0.22 6.83 -11.32
CA LEU A 250 1.14 5.74 -11.03
C LEU A 250 0.62 4.92 -9.83
N LEU A 251 0.90 3.63 -9.84
CA LEU A 251 0.65 2.75 -8.70
C LEU A 251 1.97 2.07 -8.30
N TYR A 252 2.48 2.44 -7.15
CA TYR A 252 3.63 1.81 -6.53
C TYR A 252 3.22 0.65 -5.63
N GLU A 253 4.04 -0.40 -5.57
CA GLU A 253 3.82 -1.52 -4.66
C GLU A 253 4.12 -1.13 -3.20
N THR A 254 5.19 -0.33 -2.99
CA THR A 254 5.65 0.14 -1.68
C THR A 254 6.24 1.54 -1.77
N GLU A 255 6.43 2.21 -0.63
CA GLU A 255 7.16 3.48 -0.55
C GLU A 255 8.64 3.33 -0.97
N ASP A 256 9.25 2.18 -0.68
CA ASP A 256 10.62 1.89 -1.10
C ASP A 256 10.72 1.80 -2.62
N GLU A 257 9.75 1.16 -3.27
CA GLU A 257 9.67 1.12 -4.74
C GLU A 257 9.52 2.52 -5.33
N LYS A 258 8.66 3.35 -4.73
CA LYS A 258 8.50 4.76 -5.14
C LYS A 258 9.84 5.49 -5.09
N SER A 259 10.53 5.40 -3.94
CA SER A 259 11.83 6.07 -3.74
C SER A 259 12.89 5.58 -4.73
N ALA A 260 12.93 4.28 -5.00
CA ALA A 260 13.85 3.68 -5.96
C ALA A 260 13.53 4.12 -7.41
N PHE A 261 12.24 4.17 -7.77
CA PHE A 261 11.83 4.62 -9.09
C PHE A 261 12.03 6.13 -9.28
N GLU A 262 11.83 6.96 -8.25
CA GLU A 262 12.17 8.38 -8.29
C GLU A 262 13.68 8.60 -8.56
N THR A 263 14.54 7.78 -7.94
CA THR A 263 15.98 7.79 -8.27
C THR A 263 16.23 7.42 -9.73
N TYR A 264 15.55 6.40 -10.25
CA TYR A 264 15.63 6.04 -11.66
C TYR A 264 15.17 7.18 -12.58
N ILE A 265 14.12 7.93 -12.22
CA ILE A 265 13.68 9.12 -12.97
C ILE A 265 14.78 10.18 -13.01
N GLU A 266 15.48 10.42 -11.88
CA GLU A 266 16.57 11.39 -11.81
C GLU A 266 17.73 11.04 -12.78
N ASP A 267 18.03 9.76 -12.91
CA ASP A 267 19.11 9.28 -13.78
C ASP A 267 18.73 9.26 -15.28
N ASN A 268 17.42 9.26 -15.61
CA ASN A 268 16.94 9.07 -16.99
C ASN A 268 16.11 10.27 -17.52
N GLN A 269 16.35 11.48 -16.99
CA GLN A 269 15.52 12.66 -17.31
C GLN A 269 15.46 12.98 -18.81
N GLU A 270 16.56 12.85 -19.55
CA GLU A 270 16.61 13.16 -20.97
C GLU A 270 15.74 12.20 -21.79
N GLU A 271 15.82 10.90 -21.52
CA GLU A 271 14.99 9.89 -22.15
C GLU A 271 13.50 10.12 -21.86
N ILE A 272 13.16 10.44 -20.62
CA ILE A 272 11.77 10.73 -20.21
C ILE A 272 11.24 11.93 -21.00
N MET A 273 12.00 13.02 -21.08
CA MET A 273 11.62 14.21 -21.84
C MET A 273 11.42 13.90 -23.33
N GLU A 274 12.31 13.10 -23.93
CA GLU A 274 12.18 12.66 -25.32
C GLU A 274 10.92 11.83 -25.52
N ARG A 275 10.65 10.86 -24.64
CA ARG A 275 9.43 10.03 -24.70
C ARG A 275 8.16 10.87 -24.54
N ILE A 276 8.14 11.85 -23.61
CA ILE A 276 7.00 12.76 -23.40
C ILE A 276 6.75 13.60 -24.66
N SER A 277 7.80 14.13 -25.29
CA SER A 277 7.68 14.98 -26.50
C SER A 277 7.09 14.23 -27.71
N LYS A 278 7.24 12.92 -27.75
CA LYS A 278 6.72 12.05 -28.82
C LYS A 278 5.26 11.58 -28.60
N LYS A 279 4.69 11.87 -27.43
CA LYS A 279 3.29 11.47 -27.11
C LYS A 279 2.31 12.49 -27.66
N ASP A 280 1.36 12.01 -28.44
CA ASP A 280 0.29 12.80 -29.07
C ASP A 280 -1.13 12.38 -28.62
N ARG A 281 -1.22 11.33 -27.78
CA ARG A 281 -2.50 10.72 -27.37
C ARG A 281 -3.51 11.72 -26.82
N TYR A 282 -3.07 12.76 -26.13
CA TYR A 282 -3.91 13.77 -25.50
C TYR A 282 -3.91 15.13 -26.22
N SER A 283 -3.39 15.20 -27.46
CA SER A 283 -3.29 16.43 -28.24
C SER A 283 -4.64 17.11 -28.55
N TYR A 284 -5.74 16.35 -28.48
CA TYR A 284 -7.10 16.83 -28.69
C TYR A 284 -7.73 17.58 -27.51
N ILE A 285 -7.06 17.56 -26.34
CA ILE A 285 -7.61 18.16 -25.11
C ILE A 285 -7.59 19.68 -25.20
N GLN A 286 -8.66 20.29 -24.75
CA GLN A 286 -8.81 21.73 -24.58
C GLN A 286 -9.24 22.02 -23.14
N ALA A 287 -8.37 22.67 -22.37
CA ALA A 287 -8.66 23.20 -21.04
C ALA A 287 -9.20 24.65 -21.14
N THR A 288 -9.29 25.34 -20.02
CA THR A 288 -9.89 26.67 -19.90
C THR A 288 -9.20 27.72 -20.77
N ASN A 289 -7.88 27.63 -20.89
CA ASN A 289 -7.07 28.51 -21.74
C ASN A 289 -5.88 27.72 -22.34
N GLU A 290 -5.09 28.38 -23.20
CA GLU A 290 -3.99 27.71 -23.92
C GLU A 290 -2.84 27.27 -22.99
N LEU A 291 -2.52 28.04 -21.95
CA LEU A 291 -1.47 27.68 -20.98
C LEU A 291 -1.89 26.46 -20.16
N ASP A 292 -3.11 26.47 -19.65
CA ASP A 292 -3.67 25.34 -18.90
C ASP A 292 -3.77 24.09 -19.78
N THR A 293 -4.07 24.27 -21.06
CA THR A 293 -4.13 23.17 -22.04
C THR A 293 -2.74 22.53 -22.21
N LYS A 294 -1.69 23.33 -22.40
CA LYS A 294 -0.33 22.82 -22.56
C LYS A 294 0.15 22.12 -21.29
N GLU A 295 -0.11 22.69 -20.14
CA GLU A 295 0.29 22.10 -18.85
C GLU A 295 -0.48 20.80 -18.59
N CYS A 296 -1.78 20.77 -18.87
CA CYS A 296 -2.62 19.59 -18.73
C CYS A 296 -2.09 18.43 -19.63
N ILE A 297 -1.83 18.71 -20.90
CA ILE A 297 -1.28 17.72 -21.84
C ILE A 297 0.10 17.22 -21.36
N LYS A 298 0.95 18.14 -20.88
CA LYS A 298 2.26 17.77 -20.34
C LYS A 298 2.14 16.80 -19.16
N ARG A 299 1.25 17.09 -18.18
CA ARG A 299 1.03 16.21 -17.00
C ARG A 299 0.47 14.86 -17.40
N LEU A 300 -0.49 14.80 -18.33
CA LEU A 300 -1.05 13.56 -18.86
C LEU A 300 0.01 12.70 -19.54
N ASN A 301 0.80 13.31 -20.41
CA ASN A 301 1.89 12.60 -21.11
C ASN A 301 2.98 12.17 -20.13
N THR A 302 3.29 12.97 -19.11
CA THR A 302 4.22 12.59 -18.03
C THR A 302 3.72 11.35 -17.31
N GLY A 303 2.48 11.35 -16.83
CA GLY A 303 1.90 10.18 -16.15
C GLY A 303 1.89 8.93 -17.03
N LEU A 304 1.53 9.08 -18.31
CA LEU A 304 1.55 7.97 -19.28
C LEU A 304 2.93 7.38 -19.47
N VAL A 305 3.95 8.23 -19.72
CA VAL A 305 5.35 7.80 -19.93
C VAL A 305 5.92 7.17 -18.68
N LEU A 306 5.73 7.79 -17.51
CA LEU A 306 6.24 7.24 -16.25
C LEU A 306 5.60 5.89 -15.92
N ASN A 307 4.30 5.69 -16.20
CA ASN A 307 3.64 4.38 -16.05
C ASN A 307 4.20 3.31 -17.00
N GLU A 308 4.55 3.68 -18.24
CA GLU A 308 5.20 2.78 -19.19
C GLU A 308 6.58 2.39 -18.67
N MET A 309 7.38 3.36 -18.25
CA MET A 309 8.73 3.15 -17.74
C MET A 309 8.75 2.38 -16.41
N LEU A 310 7.81 2.63 -15.52
CA LEU A 310 7.68 1.86 -14.27
C LEU A 310 7.42 0.37 -14.56
N ARG A 311 6.59 0.07 -15.57
CA ARG A 311 6.36 -1.32 -16.01
C ARG A 311 7.59 -1.95 -16.69
N GLU A 312 8.39 -1.16 -17.40
CA GLU A 312 9.66 -1.60 -18.01
C GLU A 312 10.71 -1.84 -16.92
N TRP A 313 10.82 -0.95 -15.95
CA TRP A 313 11.78 -1.00 -14.85
C TRP A 313 11.56 -2.19 -13.90
N ARG A 314 10.30 -2.62 -13.72
CA ARG A 314 9.94 -3.80 -12.92
C ARG A 314 10.29 -5.14 -13.56
N LYS A 315 10.63 -5.19 -14.86
CA LYS A 315 10.98 -6.43 -15.60
C LYS A 315 12.45 -6.79 -15.46
#